data_360d58f465898e092e5ad357737678c5
#
_entry.id   360d58f465898e092e5ad357737678c5
#
_cell.length_a   1.000
_cell.length_b   1.000
_cell.length_c   1.000
_cell.angle_alpha   90.00
_cell.angle_beta   90.00
_cell.angle_gamma   90.00
#
_symmetry.space_group_name_H-M   'P 1'
#
loop_
_entity.id
_entity.type
_entity.pdbx_description
1 polymer ?
#
loop_
_entity_poly.entity_id
_entity_poly.type
_entity_poly.pdbx_seq_one_letter_code
_entity_poly.pdbx_strand_id
1 'polypeptide(L)'
;LGERNASVLCIGPGGENLVKFACITNDHGFAGRCGLGAVMGSKNLKAIATKGTLNVDVAEPDRLKDLAQRLSKQIHEEAVSLREYGTTSAAKAFHDERGYGLAGNWREGSLEGIELIDGDHFKEITVSGEACIMCPIGCHRHTRVDEPKKYAYEGHGPEYETIGMIGWLNKIVDVKAIGYLGHMCNEYGVDTITMGSIIGFVTECVERGWLTSEDLDGIKPKWGEADPAVELIHKTVKREDIGNILAEGTVKAAEHIHPEAQKIVVHSKGLEYPAHDPRAIFPLIINYATGARGACHQRGFVPWAPSLPIPEWGIERLNKPHSMDGAAKIAARYQDWSVLFNSLVQCEFMVWGGLTLSDQIAFLNHITGWNIDAAYMLKVAERIFTLQRIINVRFGISRKDDSAPPRMFEALKSGKSSGKVPVPFDKALNEYYKIRGWDMDGKPTVKKLIELELTEALKPIWE
;
A
#
# COMPACT_ATOMS: atom_id res chain seq x y z
N LEU A 1 -24.25 5.61 -20.03
CA LEU A 1 -23.80 6.28 -21.26
C LEU A 1 -24.07 5.46 -22.53
N GLY A 2 -24.43 4.18 -22.44
CA GLY A 2 -24.69 3.30 -23.60
C GLY A 2 -23.45 2.97 -24.46
N GLU A 3 -22.25 3.38 -24.02
CA GLU A 3 -20.99 3.22 -24.74
C GLU A 3 -20.18 2.06 -24.15
N ARG A 4 -20.13 0.93 -24.85
CA ARG A 4 -19.49 -0.31 -24.38
C ARG A 4 -17.99 -0.22 -24.11
N ASN A 5 -17.30 0.78 -24.67
CA ASN A 5 -15.83 0.94 -24.58
C ASN A 5 -15.43 2.24 -23.86
N ALA A 6 -16.29 2.79 -23.03
CA ALA A 6 -15.92 3.91 -22.16
C ALA A 6 -15.31 3.40 -20.85
N SER A 7 -14.20 4.01 -20.41
CA SER A 7 -13.65 3.82 -19.07
C SER A 7 -14.25 4.85 -18.13
N VAL A 8 -14.61 4.43 -16.92
CA VAL A 8 -15.22 5.30 -15.92
C VAL A 8 -14.41 5.24 -14.62
N LEU A 9 -14.06 6.42 -14.11
CA LEU A 9 -13.60 6.59 -12.73
C LEU A 9 -14.77 7.15 -11.91
N CYS A 10 -14.99 6.62 -10.69
CA CYS A 10 -16.04 7.13 -9.82
C CYS A 10 -15.65 7.06 -8.34
N ILE A 11 -16.46 7.73 -7.52
CA ILE A 11 -16.40 7.63 -6.06
C ILE A 11 -17.63 6.93 -5.51
N GLY A 12 -17.44 6.16 -4.44
CA GLY A 12 -18.52 5.56 -3.66
C GLY A 12 -19.09 6.52 -2.59
N PRO A 13 -20.02 6.03 -1.76
CA PRO A 13 -20.58 6.77 -0.63
C PRO A 13 -19.53 7.37 0.31
N GLY A 14 -18.41 6.68 0.54
CA GLY A 14 -17.30 7.21 1.33
C GLY A 14 -16.72 8.52 0.77
N GLY A 15 -16.61 8.63 -0.55
CA GLY A 15 -16.17 9.86 -1.21
C GLY A 15 -17.19 10.99 -1.10
N GLU A 16 -18.47 10.68 -1.29
CA GLU A 16 -19.58 11.64 -1.16
C GLU A 16 -19.68 12.18 0.26
N ASN A 17 -19.45 11.34 1.26
CA ASN A 17 -19.45 11.70 2.69
C ASN A 17 -18.10 12.25 3.17
N LEU A 18 -17.15 12.50 2.27
CA LEU A 18 -15.83 13.09 2.57
C LEU A 18 -15.00 12.29 3.57
N VAL A 19 -15.14 10.96 3.60
CA VAL A 19 -14.31 10.10 4.41
C VAL A 19 -12.85 10.25 3.96
N LYS A 20 -11.94 10.59 4.89
CA LYS A 20 -10.56 11.01 4.56
C LYS A 20 -9.68 9.95 3.91
N PHE A 21 -10.13 8.72 3.89
CA PHE A 21 -9.49 7.59 3.20
C PHE A 21 -10.38 6.98 2.12
N ALA A 22 -11.30 7.78 1.56
CA ALA A 22 -12.13 7.34 0.44
C ALA A 22 -11.31 7.17 -0.84
N CYS A 23 -11.68 6.14 -1.61
CA CYS A 23 -11.02 5.74 -2.86
C CYS A 23 -11.65 6.41 -4.08
N ILE A 24 -10.88 6.45 -5.18
CA ILE A 24 -11.43 6.51 -6.53
C ILE A 24 -11.38 5.09 -7.09
N THR A 25 -12.45 4.64 -7.69
CA THR A 25 -12.54 3.30 -8.30
C THR A 25 -12.82 3.38 -9.79
N ASN A 26 -12.39 2.36 -10.52
CA ASN A 26 -12.86 2.07 -11.87
C ASN A 26 -13.18 0.58 -11.97
N ASP A 27 -13.59 0.10 -13.14
CA ASP A 27 -14.12 -1.26 -13.37
C ASP A 27 -13.31 -2.40 -12.73
N HIS A 28 -11.98 -2.24 -12.60
CA HIS A 28 -11.07 -3.30 -12.16
C HIS A 28 -10.05 -2.88 -11.09
N GLY A 29 -10.11 -1.65 -10.58
CA GLY A 29 -9.08 -1.19 -9.67
C GLY A 29 -9.45 0.03 -8.84
N PHE A 30 -8.60 0.31 -7.87
CA PHE A 30 -8.78 1.39 -6.91
C PHE A 30 -7.54 2.28 -6.85
N ALA A 31 -7.71 3.61 -6.96
CA ALA A 31 -6.78 4.55 -6.36
C ALA A 31 -7.13 4.61 -4.87
N GLY A 32 -6.70 3.55 -4.15
CA GLY A 32 -7.30 3.16 -2.87
C GLY A 32 -6.87 4.00 -1.68
N ARG A 33 -5.63 4.51 -1.67
CA ARG A 33 -5.09 5.20 -0.49
C ARG A 33 -4.94 6.71 -0.70
N CYS A 34 -4.82 7.46 0.41
CA CYS A 34 -4.62 8.91 0.49
C CYS A 34 -5.89 9.76 0.27
N GLY A 35 -7.09 9.19 0.27
CA GLY A 35 -8.33 9.94 0.33
C GLY A 35 -8.70 10.73 -0.93
N LEU A 36 -8.23 10.30 -2.12
CA LEU A 36 -8.54 10.99 -3.37
C LEU A 36 -10.05 11.00 -3.68
N GLY A 37 -10.80 9.99 -3.22
CA GLY A 37 -12.26 9.98 -3.32
C GLY A 37 -12.91 11.12 -2.57
N ALA A 38 -12.43 11.47 -1.38
CA ALA A 38 -12.91 12.63 -0.63
C ALA A 38 -12.58 13.96 -1.34
N VAL A 39 -11.45 14.02 -2.05
CA VAL A 39 -11.11 15.21 -2.86
C VAL A 39 -12.10 15.38 -4.01
N MET A 40 -12.46 14.30 -4.73
CA MET A 40 -13.51 14.36 -5.74
C MET A 40 -14.86 14.75 -5.13
N GLY A 41 -15.25 14.13 -4.02
CA GLY A 41 -16.49 14.44 -3.29
C GLY A 41 -16.57 15.91 -2.87
N SER A 42 -15.49 16.49 -2.34
CA SER A 42 -15.43 17.91 -1.95
C SER A 42 -15.62 18.89 -3.11
N LYS A 43 -15.50 18.42 -4.34
CA LYS A 43 -15.71 19.18 -5.59
C LYS A 43 -17.04 18.84 -6.25
N ASN A 44 -17.89 18.06 -5.61
CA ASN A 44 -19.14 17.52 -6.16
C ASN A 44 -18.92 16.76 -7.49
N LEU A 45 -17.75 16.13 -7.65
CA LEU A 45 -17.39 15.35 -8.83
C LEU A 45 -17.61 13.87 -8.54
N LYS A 46 -18.71 13.30 -9.08
CA LYS A 46 -19.07 11.90 -8.87
C LYS A 46 -18.25 10.94 -9.70
N ALA A 47 -18.06 11.26 -10.99
CA ALA A 47 -17.42 10.37 -11.94
C ALA A 47 -16.80 11.14 -13.11
N ILE A 48 -15.81 10.51 -13.75
CA ILE A 48 -15.22 10.95 -15.03
C ILE A 48 -15.30 9.77 -15.98
N ALA A 49 -15.93 9.96 -17.15
CA ALA A 49 -16.00 8.95 -18.20
C ALA A 49 -15.21 9.42 -19.43
N THR A 50 -14.42 8.51 -20.00
CA THR A 50 -13.59 8.79 -21.18
C THR A 50 -13.73 7.69 -22.21
N LYS A 51 -13.58 8.08 -23.50
CA LYS A 51 -13.49 7.16 -24.63
C LYS A 51 -12.46 7.68 -25.61
N GLY A 52 -11.39 6.94 -25.82
CA GLY A 52 -10.35 7.27 -26.79
C GLY A 52 -10.60 6.61 -28.14
N THR A 53 -10.21 7.28 -29.23
CA THR A 53 -10.30 6.78 -30.62
C THR A 53 -8.94 6.87 -31.34
N LEU A 54 -7.93 7.47 -30.71
CA LEU A 54 -6.62 7.66 -31.31
C LEU A 54 -5.71 6.46 -31.03
N ASN A 55 -4.87 6.13 -32.00
CA ASN A 55 -3.76 5.19 -31.82
C ASN A 55 -2.54 5.93 -31.31
N VAL A 56 -1.63 5.19 -30.66
CA VAL A 56 -0.32 5.69 -30.23
C VAL A 56 0.70 5.31 -31.30
N ASP A 57 1.47 6.28 -31.78
CA ASP A 57 2.60 6.01 -32.65
C ASP A 57 3.74 5.37 -31.86
N VAL A 58 4.34 4.34 -32.45
CA VAL A 58 5.42 3.56 -31.85
C VAL A 58 6.65 3.65 -32.75
N ALA A 59 7.81 3.98 -32.18
CA ALA A 59 9.04 4.16 -32.95
C ALA A 59 9.57 2.85 -33.58
N GLU A 60 9.52 1.74 -32.83
CA GLU A 60 10.03 0.42 -33.25
C GLU A 60 8.97 -0.69 -33.02
N PRO A 61 7.89 -0.72 -33.81
CA PRO A 61 6.72 -1.57 -33.55
C PRO A 61 7.02 -3.08 -33.55
N ASP A 62 7.89 -3.55 -34.43
CA ASP A 62 8.25 -4.98 -34.50
C ASP A 62 9.04 -5.42 -33.26
N ARG A 63 10.04 -4.65 -32.85
CA ARG A 63 10.81 -4.92 -31.62
C ARG A 63 9.95 -4.86 -30.37
N LEU A 64 9.04 -3.89 -30.30
CA LEU A 64 8.08 -3.79 -29.20
C LEU A 64 7.20 -5.02 -29.14
N LYS A 65 6.69 -5.49 -30.28
CA LYS A 65 5.85 -6.69 -30.37
C LYS A 65 6.58 -7.94 -29.90
N ASP A 66 7.82 -8.14 -30.38
CA ASP A 66 8.62 -9.31 -29.99
C ASP A 66 8.93 -9.32 -28.48
N LEU A 67 9.31 -8.16 -27.92
CA LEU A 67 9.54 -8.01 -26.47
C LEU A 67 8.28 -8.29 -25.67
N ALA A 68 7.15 -7.72 -26.09
CA ALA A 68 5.86 -7.90 -25.41
C ALA A 68 5.37 -9.36 -25.45
N GLN A 69 5.53 -10.05 -26.58
CA GLN A 69 5.14 -11.47 -26.71
C GLN A 69 6.03 -12.37 -25.84
N ARG A 70 7.36 -12.16 -25.87
CA ARG A 70 8.29 -12.91 -25.03
C ARG A 70 7.98 -12.74 -23.54
N LEU A 71 7.84 -11.50 -23.08
CA LEU A 71 7.56 -11.22 -21.67
C LEU A 71 6.17 -11.66 -21.23
N SER A 72 5.14 -11.49 -22.06
CA SER A 72 3.80 -11.98 -21.73
C SER A 72 3.80 -13.49 -21.52
N LYS A 73 4.50 -14.25 -22.37
CA LYS A 73 4.64 -15.70 -22.20
C LYS A 73 5.39 -16.04 -20.92
N GLN A 74 6.56 -15.44 -20.69
CA GLN A 74 7.38 -15.67 -19.50
C GLN A 74 6.60 -15.33 -18.22
N ILE A 75 5.96 -14.16 -18.15
CA ILE A 75 5.19 -13.72 -16.98
C ILE A 75 4.03 -14.68 -16.71
N HIS A 76 3.34 -15.14 -17.77
CA HIS A 76 2.26 -16.13 -17.62
C HIS A 76 2.75 -17.45 -17.06
N GLU A 77 3.93 -17.90 -17.46
CA GLU A 77 4.51 -19.17 -17.01
C GLU A 77 5.09 -19.08 -15.59
N GLU A 78 5.66 -17.94 -15.20
CA GLU A 78 6.35 -17.79 -13.90
C GLU A 78 5.44 -17.27 -12.78
N ALA A 79 4.45 -16.42 -13.08
CA ALA A 79 3.56 -15.85 -12.07
C ALA A 79 2.38 -16.77 -11.68
N VAL A 80 2.61 -18.10 -11.60
CA VAL A 80 1.58 -19.12 -11.37
C VAL A 80 0.81 -18.90 -10.08
N SER A 81 1.50 -18.63 -8.98
CA SER A 81 0.87 -18.44 -7.68
C SER A 81 -0.09 -17.24 -7.67
N LEU A 82 0.32 -16.11 -8.29
CA LEU A 82 -0.57 -14.94 -8.46
C LEU A 82 -1.76 -15.24 -9.36
N ARG A 83 -1.55 -16.03 -10.43
CA ARG A 83 -2.63 -16.39 -11.34
C ARG A 83 -3.61 -17.36 -10.68
N GLU A 84 -3.12 -18.27 -9.84
CA GLU A 84 -3.95 -19.29 -9.21
C GLU A 84 -4.69 -18.77 -7.97
N TYR A 85 -4.03 -18.00 -7.13
CA TYR A 85 -4.56 -17.55 -5.84
C TYR A 85 -4.81 -16.05 -5.76
N GLY A 86 -4.27 -15.25 -6.69
CA GLY A 86 -4.18 -13.81 -6.50
C GLY A 86 -3.14 -13.46 -5.43
N THR A 87 -3.29 -12.31 -4.81
CA THR A 87 -2.40 -11.88 -3.72
C THR A 87 -2.66 -12.62 -2.40
N THR A 88 -3.75 -13.37 -2.28
CA THR A 88 -4.09 -14.14 -1.07
C THR A 88 -3.08 -15.24 -0.77
N SER A 89 -2.34 -15.74 -1.80
CA SER A 89 -1.25 -16.72 -1.64
C SER A 89 -0.15 -16.27 -0.67
N ALA A 90 -0.01 -14.98 -0.45
CA ALA A 90 1.08 -14.42 0.33
C ALA A 90 0.81 -14.37 1.85
N ALA A 91 -0.44 -14.51 2.31
CA ALA A 91 -0.80 -14.27 3.70
C ALA A 91 -0.03 -15.17 4.69
N LYS A 92 -0.11 -16.48 4.52
CA LYS A 92 0.58 -17.44 5.38
C LYS A 92 2.11 -17.36 5.23
N ALA A 93 2.62 -17.26 4.00
CA ALA A 93 4.05 -17.15 3.75
C ALA A 93 4.65 -15.90 4.41
N PHE A 94 3.95 -14.78 4.39
CA PHE A 94 4.43 -13.55 5.04
C PHE A 94 4.37 -13.64 6.56
N HIS A 95 3.38 -14.32 7.11
CA HIS A 95 3.35 -14.61 8.54
C HIS A 95 4.45 -15.58 8.96
N ASP A 96 4.47 -16.79 8.38
CA ASP A 96 5.31 -17.89 8.85
C ASP A 96 6.76 -17.77 8.37
N GLU A 97 6.98 -17.40 7.10
CA GLU A 97 8.33 -17.39 6.52
C GLU A 97 9.04 -16.06 6.72
N ARG A 98 8.32 -14.94 6.64
CA ARG A 98 8.90 -13.60 6.78
C ARG A 98 8.73 -13.02 8.17
N GLY A 99 7.74 -13.46 8.94
CA GLY A 99 7.53 -13.08 10.34
C GLY A 99 6.92 -11.71 10.52
N TYR A 100 6.03 -11.29 9.61
CA TYR A 100 5.25 -10.09 9.82
C TYR A 100 4.29 -10.28 11.00
N GLY A 101 4.36 -9.43 12.00
CA GLY A 101 3.61 -9.52 13.25
C GLY A 101 2.54 -8.44 13.37
N LEU A 102 1.34 -8.71 12.88
CA LEU A 102 0.26 -7.72 12.82
C LEU A 102 -0.79 -7.87 13.92
N ALA A 103 -0.97 -9.07 14.48
CA ALA A 103 -2.13 -9.40 15.31
C ALA A 103 -2.27 -8.49 16.54
N GLY A 104 -3.53 -8.19 16.89
CA GLY A 104 -3.86 -7.36 18.04
C GLY A 104 -3.33 -5.94 17.92
N ASN A 105 -3.50 -5.31 16.78
CA ASN A 105 -2.99 -3.98 16.47
C ASN A 105 -1.46 -3.89 16.60
N TRP A 106 -0.72 -4.77 15.89
CA TRP A 106 0.75 -4.81 15.83
C TRP A 106 1.46 -5.23 17.14
N ARG A 107 0.75 -5.86 18.09
CA ARG A 107 1.32 -6.28 19.37
C ARG A 107 1.86 -7.71 19.37
N GLU A 108 1.31 -8.57 18.51
CA GLU A 108 1.58 -10.01 18.51
C GLU A 108 2.12 -10.45 17.16
N GLY A 109 3.18 -11.25 17.20
CA GLY A 109 3.85 -11.77 16.02
C GLY A 109 3.33 -13.12 15.52
N SER A 110 2.37 -13.70 16.22
CA SER A 110 1.69 -14.95 15.85
C SER A 110 0.18 -14.79 15.98
N LEU A 111 -0.55 -15.53 15.17
CA LEU A 111 -2.02 -15.59 15.18
C LEU A 111 -2.44 -17.06 15.09
N GLU A 112 -3.19 -17.54 16.08
CA GLU A 112 -3.84 -18.84 16.02
C GLU A 112 -4.90 -18.84 14.93
N GLY A 113 -4.93 -19.88 14.10
CA GLY A 113 -5.86 -20.00 12.98
C GLY A 113 -5.43 -19.23 11.71
N ILE A 114 -4.20 -18.71 11.65
CA ILE A 114 -3.72 -18.01 10.44
C ILE A 114 -3.82 -18.88 9.19
N GLU A 115 -3.71 -20.20 9.33
CA GLU A 115 -3.88 -21.18 8.26
C GLU A 115 -5.30 -21.21 7.69
N LEU A 116 -6.30 -20.73 8.43
CA LEU A 116 -7.70 -20.68 7.98
C LEU A 116 -7.98 -19.48 7.05
N ILE A 117 -7.03 -18.58 6.88
CA ILE A 117 -7.12 -17.41 6.00
C ILE A 117 -5.99 -17.38 4.97
N ASP A 118 -5.51 -18.53 4.55
CA ASP A 118 -4.55 -18.67 3.46
C ASP A 118 -5.24 -18.74 2.07
N GLY A 119 -4.41 -18.85 1.02
CA GLY A 119 -4.90 -18.89 -0.35
C GLY A 119 -5.83 -20.04 -0.65
N ASP A 120 -5.62 -21.23 -0.04
CA ASP A 120 -6.47 -22.41 -0.28
C ASP A 120 -7.87 -22.22 0.29
N HIS A 121 -8.00 -21.66 1.48
CA HIS A 121 -9.30 -21.33 2.06
C HIS A 121 -10.03 -20.22 1.29
N PHE A 122 -9.30 -19.22 0.75
CA PHE A 122 -9.93 -18.21 -0.12
C PHE A 122 -10.41 -18.80 -1.46
N LYS A 123 -9.84 -19.92 -1.94
CA LYS A 123 -10.37 -20.64 -3.11
C LYS A 123 -11.79 -21.15 -2.89
N GLU A 124 -12.18 -21.50 -1.66
CA GLU A 124 -13.52 -21.99 -1.34
C GLU A 124 -14.63 -20.97 -1.67
N ILE A 125 -14.32 -19.70 -1.62
CA ILE A 125 -15.26 -18.62 -1.96
C ILE A 125 -14.96 -17.98 -3.33
N THR A 126 -13.93 -18.43 -4.04
CA THR A 126 -13.55 -17.92 -5.36
C THR A 126 -14.38 -18.57 -6.46
N VAL A 127 -15.05 -17.76 -7.27
CA VAL A 127 -15.83 -18.18 -8.42
C VAL A 127 -14.96 -18.25 -9.69
N SER A 128 -14.16 -17.20 -9.91
CA SER A 128 -13.29 -17.10 -11.10
C SER A 128 -12.08 -16.18 -10.84
N GLY A 129 -11.05 -16.37 -11.67
CA GLY A 129 -9.96 -15.41 -11.81
C GLY A 129 -10.32 -14.33 -12.82
N GLU A 130 -9.86 -13.10 -12.58
CA GLU A 130 -10.06 -11.95 -13.48
C GLU A 130 -8.72 -11.26 -13.76
N ALA A 131 -8.64 -10.59 -14.89
CA ALA A 131 -7.43 -9.89 -15.34
C ALA A 131 -7.72 -8.45 -15.71
N CYS A 132 -6.78 -7.55 -15.40
CA CYS A 132 -6.76 -6.22 -16.00
C CYS A 132 -6.58 -6.33 -17.52
N ILE A 133 -6.89 -5.24 -18.26
CA ILE A 133 -6.74 -5.20 -19.72
C ILE A 133 -5.32 -5.63 -20.12
N MET A 134 -5.23 -6.65 -21.01
CA MET A 134 -3.99 -7.20 -21.56
C MET A 134 -3.00 -7.72 -20.51
N CYS A 135 -3.42 -7.99 -19.28
CA CYS A 135 -2.55 -8.51 -18.24
C CYS A 135 -2.30 -10.02 -18.38
N PRO A 136 -1.05 -10.50 -18.43
CA PRO A 136 -0.75 -11.93 -18.54
C PRO A 136 -0.87 -12.68 -17.20
N ILE A 137 -1.04 -12.00 -16.05
CA ILE A 137 -1.09 -12.59 -14.73
C ILE A 137 -2.51 -13.00 -14.35
N GLY A 138 -3.48 -12.07 -14.38
CA GLY A 138 -4.85 -12.32 -13.94
C GLY A 138 -4.95 -12.58 -12.44
N CYS A 139 -4.43 -11.64 -11.61
CA CYS A 139 -4.37 -11.81 -10.15
C CYS A 139 -5.65 -11.42 -9.41
N HIS A 140 -6.63 -10.82 -10.06
CA HIS A 140 -7.92 -10.49 -9.46
C HIS A 140 -8.79 -11.76 -9.29
N ARG A 141 -9.64 -11.75 -8.28
CA ARG A 141 -10.58 -12.84 -7.97
C ARG A 141 -11.99 -12.29 -7.92
N HIS A 142 -12.91 -13.01 -8.51
CA HIS A 142 -14.34 -12.85 -8.27
C HIS A 142 -14.76 -13.86 -7.23
N THR A 143 -15.37 -13.39 -6.15
CA THR A 143 -15.72 -14.22 -5.00
C THR A 143 -17.22 -14.13 -4.70
N ARG A 144 -17.76 -15.22 -4.12
CA ARG A 144 -19.15 -15.29 -3.69
C ARG A 144 -19.28 -16.08 -2.40
N VAL A 145 -20.09 -15.55 -1.51
CA VAL A 145 -20.53 -16.19 -0.27
C VAL A 145 -22.05 -16.19 -0.23
N ASP A 146 -22.68 -17.36 -0.19
CA ASP A 146 -24.13 -17.51 -0.10
C ASP A 146 -24.61 -17.72 1.36
N GLU A 147 -23.75 -18.33 2.20
CA GLU A 147 -23.99 -18.63 3.61
C GLU A 147 -22.73 -18.43 4.47
N PRO A 148 -22.87 -17.88 5.70
CA PRO A 148 -24.11 -17.46 6.34
C PRO A 148 -24.69 -16.19 5.70
N LYS A 149 -26.01 -16.03 5.74
CA LYS A 149 -26.70 -14.87 5.09
C LYS A 149 -26.18 -13.51 5.53
N LYS A 150 -25.71 -13.39 6.76
CA LYS A 150 -25.15 -12.12 7.28
C LYS A 150 -23.86 -11.70 6.60
N TYR A 151 -23.15 -12.62 5.94
CA TYR A 151 -21.92 -12.36 5.17
C TYR A 151 -22.10 -12.68 3.68
N ALA A 152 -23.35 -12.79 3.21
CA ALA A 152 -23.62 -13.08 1.81
C ALA A 152 -23.24 -11.88 0.92
N TYR A 153 -22.46 -12.15 -0.13
CA TYR A 153 -22.06 -11.17 -1.12
C TYR A 153 -21.58 -11.86 -2.40
N GLU A 154 -21.49 -11.08 -3.48
CA GLU A 154 -20.80 -11.45 -4.71
C GLU A 154 -20.07 -10.23 -5.26
N GLY A 155 -18.79 -10.35 -5.62
CA GLY A 155 -17.99 -9.26 -6.14
C GLY A 155 -16.49 -9.51 -6.10
N HIS A 156 -15.71 -8.44 -6.21
CA HIS A 156 -14.25 -8.52 -6.09
C HIS A 156 -13.83 -9.14 -4.75
N GLY A 157 -12.96 -10.12 -4.83
CA GLY A 157 -12.36 -10.77 -3.68
C GLY A 157 -11.33 -9.91 -2.96
N PRO A 158 -11.01 -10.26 -1.71
CA PRO A 158 -10.05 -9.52 -0.93
C PRO A 158 -8.62 -9.70 -1.49
N GLU A 159 -7.87 -8.61 -1.48
CA GLU A 159 -6.42 -8.61 -1.71
C GLU A 159 -5.67 -8.94 -0.41
N TYR A 160 -4.38 -9.27 -0.50
CA TYR A 160 -3.51 -9.52 0.66
C TYR A 160 -3.63 -8.45 1.74
N GLU A 161 -3.64 -7.19 1.35
CA GLU A 161 -3.75 -6.08 2.30
C GLU A 161 -5.09 -6.08 3.05
N THR A 162 -6.16 -6.46 2.40
CA THR A 162 -7.47 -6.63 3.05
C THR A 162 -7.44 -7.77 4.07
N ILE A 163 -6.83 -8.91 3.70
CA ILE A 163 -6.68 -10.06 4.62
C ILE A 163 -5.79 -9.67 5.80
N GLY A 164 -4.67 -8.99 5.54
CA GLY A 164 -3.75 -8.56 6.58
C GLY A 164 -4.37 -7.56 7.54
N MET A 165 -5.02 -6.52 7.03
CA MET A 165 -5.48 -5.41 7.86
C MET A 165 -6.87 -5.62 8.46
N ILE A 166 -7.81 -6.23 7.74
CA ILE A 166 -9.14 -6.55 8.29
C ILE A 166 -9.09 -7.87 9.07
N GLY A 167 -8.47 -8.91 8.49
CA GLY A 167 -8.39 -10.23 9.10
C GLY A 167 -7.33 -10.29 10.20
N TRP A 168 -6.09 -10.41 9.79
CA TRP A 168 -4.95 -10.70 10.66
C TRP A 168 -4.73 -9.68 11.77
N LEU A 169 -4.71 -8.37 11.46
CA LEU A 169 -4.56 -7.30 12.44
C LEU A 169 -5.63 -7.38 13.55
N ASN A 170 -6.86 -7.73 13.16
CA ASN A 170 -8.04 -7.79 14.05
C ASN A 170 -8.32 -9.20 14.60
N LYS A 171 -7.43 -10.17 14.31
CA LYS A 171 -7.56 -11.58 14.71
C LYS A 171 -8.81 -12.28 14.15
N ILE A 172 -9.40 -11.76 13.07
CA ILE A 172 -10.51 -12.40 12.37
C ILE A 172 -9.94 -13.47 11.44
N VAL A 173 -10.30 -14.73 11.66
CA VAL A 173 -9.78 -15.91 10.92
C VAL A 173 -10.89 -16.63 10.13
N ASP A 174 -11.87 -15.89 9.67
CA ASP A 174 -13.01 -16.37 8.85
C ASP A 174 -12.95 -15.73 7.45
N VAL A 175 -12.64 -16.52 6.41
CA VAL A 175 -12.53 -16.04 5.03
C VAL A 175 -13.82 -15.42 4.51
N LYS A 176 -15.00 -15.91 4.94
CA LYS A 176 -16.29 -15.39 4.51
C LYS A 176 -16.55 -14.02 5.11
N ALA A 177 -16.26 -13.85 6.39
CA ALA A 177 -16.36 -12.58 7.07
C ALA A 177 -15.37 -11.56 6.51
N ILE A 178 -14.09 -11.93 6.30
CA ILE A 178 -13.08 -11.06 5.71
C ILE A 178 -13.48 -10.64 4.29
N GLY A 179 -13.96 -11.60 3.49
CA GLY A 179 -14.45 -11.33 2.14
C GLY A 179 -15.59 -10.32 2.13
N TYR A 180 -16.57 -10.50 3.00
CA TYR A 180 -17.71 -9.58 3.15
C TYR A 180 -17.29 -8.18 3.61
N LEU A 181 -16.43 -8.06 4.63
CA LEU A 181 -15.92 -6.78 5.12
C LEU A 181 -15.11 -6.03 4.05
N GLY A 182 -14.30 -6.78 3.26
CA GLY A 182 -13.58 -6.22 2.12
C GLY A 182 -14.53 -5.74 1.02
N HIS A 183 -15.56 -6.53 0.71
CA HIS A 183 -16.61 -6.15 -0.25
C HIS A 183 -17.35 -4.89 0.19
N MET A 184 -17.73 -4.77 1.46
CA MET A 184 -18.33 -3.53 1.99
C MET A 184 -17.43 -2.31 1.76
N CYS A 185 -16.13 -2.43 2.04
CA CYS A 185 -15.19 -1.34 1.79
C CYS A 185 -15.11 -0.97 0.30
N ASN A 186 -15.16 -1.96 -0.60
CA ASN A 186 -15.19 -1.73 -2.05
C ASN A 186 -16.46 -1.00 -2.48
N GLU A 187 -17.65 -1.46 -2.05
CA GLU A 187 -18.94 -0.82 -2.36
C GLU A 187 -19.04 0.61 -1.82
N TYR A 188 -18.49 0.83 -0.64
CA TYR A 188 -18.43 2.18 -0.06
C TYR A 188 -17.32 3.05 -0.65
N GLY A 189 -16.36 2.47 -1.36
CA GLY A 189 -15.21 3.16 -1.92
C GLY A 189 -14.28 3.71 -0.83
N VAL A 190 -13.86 2.88 0.12
CA VAL A 190 -12.91 3.24 1.20
C VAL A 190 -11.73 2.28 1.28
N ASP A 191 -10.57 2.78 1.72
CA ASP A 191 -9.32 2.03 1.87
C ASP A 191 -9.44 0.96 2.98
N THR A 192 -9.26 -0.32 2.61
CA THR A 192 -9.32 -1.45 3.54
C THR A 192 -8.17 -1.43 4.56
N ILE A 193 -7.02 -0.85 4.23
CA ILE A 193 -5.88 -0.72 5.14
C ILE A 193 -6.22 0.21 6.28
N THR A 194 -6.69 1.40 5.97
CA THR A 194 -7.12 2.39 6.98
C THR A 194 -8.31 1.88 7.77
N MET A 195 -9.31 1.28 7.11
CA MET A 195 -10.48 0.74 7.80
C MET A 195 -10.10 -0.39 8.77
N GLY A 196 -9.25 -1.33 8.35
CA GLY A 196 -8.75 -2.38 9.25
C GLY A 196 -7.96 -1.81 10.43
N SER A 197 -7.15 -0.77 10.20
CA SER A 197 -6.46 -0.05 11.28
C SER A 197 -7.43 0.63 12.25
N ILE A 198 -8.52 1.22 11.76
CA ILE A 198 -9.57 1.83 12.60
C ILE A 198 -10.24 0.77 13.48
N ILE A 199 -10.61 -0.38 12.90
CA ILE A 199 -11.23 -1.48 13.66
C ILE A 199 -10.29 -1.93 14.79
N GLY A 200 -9.00 -2.17 14.48
CA GLY A 200 -8.01 -2.59 15.48
C GLY A 200 -7.73 -1.51 16.53
N PHE A 201 -7.65 -0.26 16.12
CA PHE A 201 -7.48 0.88 17.02
C PHE A 201 -8.66 1.02 18.00
N VAL A 202 -9.90 0.98 17.51
CA VAL A 202 -11.11 1.07 18.34
C VAL A 202 -11.18 -0.13 19.30
N THR A 203 -10.91 -1.35 18.80
CA THR A 203 -10.90 -2.55 19.65
C THR A 203 -9.87 -2.43 20.78
N GLU A 204 -8.66 -1.92 20.50
CA GLU A 204 -7.66 -1.69 21.54
C GLU A 204 -8.06 -0.57 22.51
N CYS A 205 -8.72 0.49 22.04
CA CYS A 205 -9.26 1.55 22.92
C CYS A 205 -10.29 1.00 23.88
N VAL A 206 -11.17 0.10 23.43
CA VAL A 206 -12.15 -0.58 24.30
C VAL A 206 -11.43 -1.51 25.30
N GLU A 207 -10.47 -2.30 24.87
CA GLU A 207 -9.67 -3.18 25.73
C GLU A 207 -8.94 -2.39 26.84
N ARG A 208 -8.53 -1.16 26.54
CA ARG A 208 -7.84 -0.27 27.50
C ARG A 208 -8.81 0.54 28.38
N GLY A 209 -10.11 0.45 28.13
CA GLY A 209 -11.12 1.24 28.85
C GLY A 209 -11.12 2.73 28.47
N TRP A 210 -10.59 3.09 27.29
CA TRP A 210 -10.63 4.46 26.75
C TRP A 210 -11.91 4.75 25.98
N LEU A 211 -12.61 3.71 25.54
CA LEU A 211 -13.94 3.74 24.95
C LEU A 211 -14.83 2.71 25.65
N THR A 212 -16.08 3.06 25.83
CA THR A 212 -17.14 2.18 26.35
C THR A 212 -18.12 1.79 25.23
N SER A 213 -19.00 0.84 25.50
CA SER A 213 -20.07 0.52 24.55
C SER A 213 -21.06 1.68 24.35
N GLU A 214 -21.18 2.58 25.32
CA GLU A 214 -22.02 3.78 25.23
C GLU A 214 -21.40 4.80 24.25
N ASP A 215 -20.08 5.00 24.31
CA ASP A 215 -19.36 5.84 23.34
C ASP A 215 -19.43 5.29 21.90
N LEU A 216 -19.74 4.01 21.75
CA LEU A 216 -19.84 3.29 20.48
C LEU A 216 -21.28 2.93 20.10
N ASP A 217 -22.29 3.56 20.72
CA ASP A 217 -23.71 3.34 20.44
C ASP A 217 -24.15 1.86 20.54
N GLY A 218 -23.61 1.16 21.52
CA GLY A 218 -23.90 -0.24 21.80
C GLY A 218 -23.01 -1.24 21.10
N ILE A 219 -22.13 -0.82 20.17
CA ILE A 219 -21.15 -1.71 19.53
C ILE A 219 -20.13 -2.18 20.57
N LYS A 220 -19.80 -3.47 20.52
CA LYS A 220 -18.86 -4.11 21.47
C LYS A 220 -17.72 -4.80 20.71
N PRO A 221 -16.74 -4.04 20.17
CA PRO A 221 -15.62 -4.61 19.45
C PRO A 221 -14.80 -5.56 20.32
N LYS A 222 -14.46 -6.72 19.76
CA LYS A 222 -13.56 -7.69 20.37
C LYS A 222 -12.67 -8.31 19.32
N TRP A 223 -11.46 -8.67 19.71
CA TRP A 223 -10.52 -9.38 18.86
C TRP A 223 -11.13 -10.68 18.34
N GLY A 224 -11.07 -10.88 17.01
CA GLY A 224 -11.59 -12.08 16.33
C GLY A 224 -13.07 -12.01 15.95
N GLU A 225 -13.83 -11.00 16.40
CA GLU A 225 -15.24 -10.84 16.06
C GLU A 225 -15.44 -9.93 14.86
N ALA A 226 -16.15 -10.40 13.84
CA ALA A 226 -16.40 -9.65 12.61
C ALA A 226 -17.67 -8.78 12.66
N ASP A 227 -18.70 -9.19 13.40
CA ASP A 227 -19.98 -8.47 13.44
C ASP A 227 -19.84 -7.00 13.91
N PRO A 228 -19.07 -6.68 14.96
CA PRO A 228 -18.85 -5.29 15.35
C PRO A 228 -18.13 -4.47 14.27
N ALA A 229 -17.26 -5.10 13.46
CA ALA A 229 -16.56 -4.43 12.38
C ALA A 229 -17.52 -4.00 11.25
N VAL A 230 -18.57 -4.79 10.98
CA VAL A 230 -19.64 -4.41 10.03
C VAL A 230 -20.27 -3.09 10.43
N GLU A 231 -20.65 -2.95 11.71
CA GLU A 231 -21.29 -1.73 12.21
C GLU A 231 -20.36 -0.53 12.23
N LEU A 232 -19.09 -0.74 12.62
CA LEU A 232 -18.06 0.32 12.58
C LEU A 232 -17.85 0.85 11.15
N ILE A 233 -17.82 -0.04 10.13
CA ILE A 233 -17.71 0.37 8.74
C ILE A 233 -18.91 1.22 8.32
N HIS A 234 -20.14 0.77 8.62
CA HIS A 234 -21.36 1.51 8.30
C HIS A 234 -21.35 2.92 8.91
N LYS A 235 -21.13 3.01 10.24
CA LYS A 235 -21.10 4.30 10.94
C LYS A 235 -19.99 5.21 10.39
N THR A 236 -18.81 4.69 10.16
CA THR A 236 -17.67 5.47 9.64
C THR A 236 -17.98 6.05 8.27
N VAL A 237 -18.52 5.25 7.36
CA VAL A 237 -18.83 5.72 6.00
C VAL A 237 -19.96 6.72 5.98
N LYS A 238 -20.98 6.54 6.82
CA LYS A 238 -22.11 7.46 6.93
C LYS A 238 -21.83 8.69 7.81
N ARG A 239 -20.70 8.71 8.52
CA ARG A 239 -20.34 9.73 9.51
C ARG A 239 -21.38 9.85 10.64
N GLU A 240 -21.97 8.74 11.04
CA GLU A 240 -22.91 8.67 12.14
C GLU A 240 -22.19 8.48 13.48
N ASP A 241 -22.55 9.25 14.50
CA ASP A 241 -22.06 9.13 15.87
C ASP A 241 -20.51 9.09 15.94
N ILE A 242 -19.93 8.05 16.57
CA ILE A 242 -18.47 7.84 16.62
C ILE A 242 -17.86 7.77 15.22
N GLY A 243 -18.61 7.31 14.22
CA GLY A 243 -18.17 7.21 12.83
C GLY A 243 -17.76 8.56 12.23
N ASN A 244 -18.31 9.68 12.72
CA ASN A 244 -17.88 11.00 12.25
C ASN A 244 -16.42 11.30 12.62
N ILE A 245 -15.96 10.85 13.78
CA ILE A 245 -14.57 10.99 14.21
C ILE A 245 -13.68 9.98 13.48
N LEU A 246 -14.15 8.73 13.36
CA LEU A 246 -13.41 7.66 12.68
C LEU A 246 -13.18 7.94 11.18
N ALA A 247 -14.12 8.64 10.53
CA ALA A 247 -14.01 9.05 9.13
C ALA A 247 -12.82 10.01 8.85
N GLU A 248 -12.23 10.62 9.87
CA GLU A 248 -11.05 11.45 9.79
C GLU A 248 -9.72 10.63 9.82
N GLY A 249 -9.78 9.29 10.02
CA GLY A 249 -8.65 8.38 10.15
C GLY A 249 -8.15 8.22 11.58
N THR A 250 -7.28 7.21 11.81
CA THR A 250 -6.85 6.81 13.16
C THR A 250 -6.15 7.92 13.95
N VAL A 251 -5.33 8.73 13.28
CA VAL A 251 -4.56 9.82 13.94
C VAL A 251 -5.50 10.86 14.54
N LYS A 252 -6.48 11.31 13.75
CA LYS A 252 -7.45 12.30 14.22
C LYS A 252 -8.41 11.71 15.24
N ALA A 253 -8.82 10.46 15.06
CA ALA A 253 -9.62 9.75 16.05
C ALA A 253 -8.89 9.68 17.41
N ALA A 254 -7.61 9.35 17.41
CA ALA A 254 -6.81 9.26 18.64
C ALA A 254 -6.69 10.60 19.39
N GLU A 255 -6.62 11.73 18.66
CA GLU A 255 -6.61 13.09 19.28
C GLU A 255 -7.88 13.37 20.12
N HIS A 256 -9.02 12.77 19.71
CA HIS A 256 -10.30 13.01 20.36
C HIS A 256 -10.64 11.99 21.47
N ILE A 257 -10.15 10.74 21.33
CA ILE A 257 -10.57 9.64 22.19
C ILE A 257 -9.81 9.67 23.53
N HIS A 258 -8.46 9.73 23.50
CA HIS A 258 -7.68 9.70 24.74
C HIS A 258 -6.26 10.24 24.53
N PRO A 259 -5.65 10.99 25.49
CA PRO A 259 -4.30 11.54 25.35
C PRO A 259 -3.21 10.49 25.00
N GLU A 260 -3.35 9.26 25.52
CA GLU A 260 -2.42 8.18 25.26
C GLU A 260 -2.69 7.42 23.94
N ALA A 261 -3.83 7.68 23.29
CA ALA A 261 -4.25 6.93 22.11
C ALA A 261 -3.30 7.14 20.91
N GLN A 262 -2.61 8.28 20.85
CA GLN A 262 -1.58 8.53 19.82
C GLN A 262 -0.42 7.52 19.88
N LYS A 263 -0.14 6.91 21.05
CA LYS A 263 0.94 5.93 21.20
C LYS A 263 0.62 4.58 20.57
N ILE A 264 -0.65 4.29 20.33
CA ILE A 264 -1.09 3.02 19.74
C ILE A 264 -1.46 3.11 18.27
N VAL A 265 -1.48 4.30 17.70
CA VAL A 265 -1.68 4.49 16.25
C VAL A 265 -0.38 4.17 15.51
N VAL A 266 -0.50 3.37 14.43
CA VAL A 266 0.64 2.93 13.64
C VAL A 266 0.58 3.57 12.26
N HIS A 267 1.31 4.68 12.09
CA HIS A 267 1.30 5.49 10.87
C HIS A 267 2.66 6.16 10.60
N SER A 268 2.84 6.67 9.37
CA SER A 268 3.83 7.69 9.03
C SER A 268 3.13 8.78 8.20
N LYS A 269 3.31 10.04 8.57
CA LYS A 269 2.66 11.20 7.91
C LYS A 269 1.13 11.08 7.81
N GLY A 270 0.49 10.48 8.82
CA GLY A 270 -0.96 10.28 8.85
C GLY A 270 -1.50 9.12 8.02
N LEU A 271 -0.64 8.38 7.32
CA LEU A 271 -1.02 7.20 6.55
C LEU A 271 -0.67 5.93 7.33
N GLU A 272 -1.66 5.11 7.65
CA GLU A 272 -1.52 3.88 8.41
C GLU A 272 -0.60 2.87 7.70
N TYR A 273 0.09 2.03 8.48
CA TYR A 273 0.98 1.01 7.93
C TYR A 273 0.17 -0.08 7.22
N PRO A 274 0.60 -0.49 6.01
CA PRO A 274 0.07 -1.68 5.35
C PRO A 274 0.60 -2.95 6.02
N ALA A 275 0.05 -4.10 5.67
CA ALA A 275 0.28 -5.40 6.30
C ALA A 275 1.70 -5.97 6.14
N HIS A 276 2.70 -5.13 6.22
CA HIS A 276 4.12 -5.48 6.15
C HIS A 276 4.88 -4.86 7.32
N ASP A 277 5.24 -5.68 8.30
CA ASP A 277 5.87 -5.22 9.54
C ASP A 277 7.37 -4.91 9.35
N PRO A 278 7.83 -3.68 9.64
CA PRO A 278 9.25 -3.34 9.57
C PRO A 278 10.15 -4.14 10.53
N ARG A 279 9.59 -4.76 11.56
CA ARG A 279 10.35 -5.63 12.47
C ARG A 279 10.76 -6.95 11.82
N ALA A 280 10.12 -7.32 10.71
CA ALA A 280 10.52 -8.46 9.88
C ALA A 280 11.59 -8.10 8.84
N ILE A 281 11.64 -6.84 8.41
CA ILE A 281 12.57 -6.35 7.40
C ILE A 281 12.93 -4.87 7.68
N PHE A 282 14.04 -4.66 8.37
CA PHE A 282 14.42 -3.35 8.93
C PHE A 282 14.51 -2.19 7.92
N PRO A 283 15.02 -2.36 6.68
CA PRO A 283 15.00 -1.27 5.70
C PRO A 283 13.60 -0.68 5.42
N LEU A 284 12.54 -1.45 5.68
CA LEU A 284 11.17 -1.01 5.44
C LEU A 284 10.76 0.16 6.34
N ILE A 285 11.32 0.27 7.56
CA ILE A 285 11.01 1.39 8.46
C ILE A 285 11.51 2.72 7.87
N ILE A 286 12.66 2.72 7.21
CA ILE A 286 13.18 3.91 6.51
C ILE A 286 12.31 4.24 5.30
N ASN A 287 11.87 3.21 4.55
CA ASN A 287 10.94 3.42 3.44
C ASN A 287 9.62 4.07 3.90
N TYR A 288 9.02 3.59 4.99
CA TYR A 288 7.77 4.14 5.50
C TYR A 288 7.94 5.55 6.06
N ALA A 289 8.99 5.78 6.83
CA ALA A 289 9.27 7.09 7.39
C ALA A 289 9.52 8.16 6.31
N THR A 290 10.24 7.82 5.23
CA THR A 290 10.65 8.77 4.18
C THR A 290 9.76 8.77 2.94
N GLY A 291 8.77 7.87 2.86
CA GLY A 291 7.84 7.79 1.75
C GLY A 291 7.12 9.12 1.51
N ALA A 292 6.98 9.50 0.24
CA ALA A 292 6.43 10.80 -0.14
C ALA A 292 4.98 10.99 0.35
N ARG A 293 4.19 9.92 0.38
CA ARG A 293 2.80 9.92 0.88
C ARG A 293 2.63 9.32 2.27
N GLY A 294 3.72 8.94 2.94
CA GLY A 294 3.70 8.22 4.20
C GLY A 294 3.93 6.71 4.01
N ALA A 295 3.44 5.90 4.95
CA ALA A 295 3.68 4.47 4.96
C ALA A 295 3.01 3.74 3.79
N CYS A 296 3.81 3.26 2.85
CA CYS A 296 3.30 2.51 1.70
C CYS A 296 4.35 1.54 1.16
N HIS A 297 4.01 0.26 1.08
CA HIS A 297 4.88 -0.78 0.52
C HIS A 297 4.98 -0.72 -1.01
N GLN A 298 3.98 -0.10 -1.68
CA GLN A 298 3.93 0.12 -3.14
C GLN A 298 4.67 1.38 -3.60
N ARG A 299 5.21 2.18 -2.68
CA ARG A 299 6.00 3.39 -2.98
C ARG A 299 7.45 3.26 -2.54
N GLY A 300 7.94 2.04 -2.54
CA GLY A 300 9.28 1.64 -2.20
C GLY A 300 9.29 0.16 -1.88
N PHE A 301 9.19 -0.64 -2.81
CA PHE A 301 9.08 -2.09 -2.95
C PHE A 301 10.04 -2.94 -2.07
N VAL A 302 10.40 -2.41 -0.89
CA VAL A 302 11.35 -2.97 0.09
C VAL A 302 10.95 -4.35 0.62
N PRO A 303 9.66 -4.69 0.84
CA PRO A 303 9.30 -6.04 1.29
C PRO A 303 9.82 -7.16 0.38
N TRP A 304 10.12 -6.85 -0.87
CA TRP A 304 10.61 -7.80 -1.89
C TRP A 304 12.13 -7.80 -2.05
N ALA A 305 12.87 -6.91 -1.38
CA ALA A 305 14.32 -6.84 -1.45
C ALA A 305 15.06 -8.18 -1.20
N PRO A 306 14.55 -9.12 -0.37
CA PRO A 306 15.16 -10.43 -0.23
C PRO A 306 15.08 -11.32 -1.47
N SER A 307 14.14 -11.07 -2.38
CA SER A 307 13.91 -11.90 -3.57
C SER A 307 14.18 -11.20 -4.90
N LEU A 308 14.06 -9.88 -4.95
CA LEU A 308 14.16 -9.08 -6.17
C LEU A 308 15.39 -8.16 -6.14
N PRO A 309 16.53 -8.54 -6.71
CA PRO A 309 17.68 -7.66 -6.88
C PRO A 309 17.44 -6.62 -7.99
N ILE A 310 18.22 -5.54 -8.00
CA ILE A 310 18.28 -4.56 -9.10
C ILE A 310 19.75 -4.47 -9.53
N PRO A 311 20.23 -5.45 -10.28
CA PRO A 311 21.66 -5.56 -10.62
C PRO A 311 22.14 -4.37 -11.45
N GLU A 312 21.30 -3.78 -12.29
CA GLU A 312 21.61 -2.60 -13.10
C GLU A 312 21.99 -1.38 -12.24
N TRP A 313 21.56 -1.33 -10.98
CA TRP A 313 21.90 -0.28 -10.01
C TRP A 313 22.80 -0.78 -8.89
N GLY A 314 23.41 -1.95 -9.03
CA GLY A 314 24.31 -2.56 -8.05
C GLY A 314 23.61 -2.88 -6.72
N ILE A 315 22.35 -3.33 -6.79
CA ILE A 315 21.59 -3.79 -5.64
C ILE A 315 21.42 -5.31 -5.70
N GLU A 316 22.09 -5.97 -4.79
CA GLU A 316 21.95 -7.41 -4.58
C GLU A 316 20.73 -7.74 -3.73
N ARG A 317 20.36 -9.01 -3.66
CA ARG A 317 19.32 -9.51 -2.75
C ARG A 317 19.67 -9.17 -1.31
N LEU A 318 18.69 -8.73 -0.55
CA LEU A 318 18.85 -8.45 0.88
C LEU A 318 18.95 -9.76 1.68
N ASN A 319 20.19 -10.12 2.07
CA ASN A 319 20.47 -11.36 2.80
C ASN A 319 20.37 -11.20 4.34
N LYS A 320 20.36 -9.97 4.85
CA LYS A 320 20.27 -9.66 6.29
C LYS A 320 19.08 -8.74 6.57
N PRO A 321 17.84 -9.25 6.57
CA PRO A 321 16.64 -8.42 6.69
C PRO A 321 16.54 -7.67 8.03
N HIS A 322 17.16 -8.19 9.10
CA HIS A 322 17.18 -7.57 10.43
C HIS A 322 18.46 -6.73 10.66
N SER A 323 19.07 -6.16 9.64
CA SER A 323 20.19 -5.23 9.75
C SER A 323 19.79 -3.83 9.31
N MET A 324 20.20 -2.82 10.08
CA MET A 324 20.10 -1.42 9.67
C MET A 324 21.30 -1.00 8.80
N ASP A 325 22.37 -1.79 8.72
CA ASP A 325 23.49 -1.51 7.84
C ASP A 325 23.05 -1.67 6.36
N GLY A 326 23.22 -0.60 5.59
CA GLY A 326 22.76 -0.54 4.20
C GLY A 326 21.23 -0.31 4.03
N ALA A 327 20.46 -0.26 5.11
CA ALA A 327 19.01 -0.04 5.07
C ALA A 327 18.62 1.22 4.29
N ALA A 328 19.39 2.28 4.46
CA ALA A 328 19.21 3.55 3.77
C ALA A 328 19.34 3.41 2.24
N LYS A 329 20.36 2.67 1.77
CA LYS A 329 20.57 2.43 0.34
C LYS A 329 19.45 1.58 -0.25
N ILE A 330 19.06 0.51 0.45
CA ILE A 330 17.94 -0.35 0.03
C ILE A 330 16.65 0.48 -0.09
N ALA A 331 16.27 1.21 0.96
CA ALA A 331 15.06 2.03 0.93
C ALA A 331 15.09 3.03 -0.24
N ALA A 332 16.20 3.75 -0.44
CA ALA A 332 16.32 4.72 -1.51
C ALA A 332 16.17 4.08 -2.89
N ARG A 333 16.85 2.99 -3.19
CA ARG A 333 16.83 2.37 -4.53
C ARG A 333 15.52 1.69 -4.86
N TYR A 334 14.86 1.07 -3.88
CA TYR A 334 13.52 0.51 -4.11
C TYR A 334 12.44 1.59 -4.24
N GLN A 335 12.59 2.73 -3.58
CA GLN A 335 11.74 3.91 -3.85
C GLN A 335 11.98 4.45 -5.28
N ASP A 336 13.23 4.53 -5.72
CA ASP A 336 13.58 4.95 -7.08
C ASP A 336 12.97 4.00 -8.13
N TRP A 337 13.04 2.69 -7.91
CA TRP A 337 12.42 1.73 -8.83
C TRP A 337 10.89 1.83 -8.83
N SER A 338 10.29 1.95 -7.65
CA SER A 338 8.83 2.06 -7.51
C SER A 338 8.26 3.29 -8.22
N VAL A 339 8.93 4.45 -8.20
CA VAL A 339 8.43 5.64 -8.92
C VAL A 339 8.44 5.45 -10.43
N LEU A 340 9.30 4.60 -10.99
CA LEU A 340 9.28 4.27 -12.42
C LEU A 340 8.03 3.48 -12.79
N PHE A 341 7.67 2.42 -12.04
CA PHE A 341 6.42 1.69 -12.27
C PHE A 341 5.21 2.62 -12.26
N ASN A 342 5.15 3.51 -11.27
CA ASN A 342 4.05 4.47 -11.15
C ASN A 342 4.00 5.48 -12.30
N SER A 343 5.16 5.96 -12.77
CA SER A 343 5.24 6.93 -13.87
C SER A 343 4.98 6.30 -15.24
N LEU A 344 5.36 5.03 -15.41
CA LEU A 344 5.11 4.26 -16.62
C LEU A 344 3.70 3.62 -16.63
N VAL A 345 2.91 3.80 -15.55
CA VAL A 345 1.60 3.16 -15.37
C VAL A 345 1.68 1.64 -15.55
N GLN A 346 2.74 1.05 -14.99
CA GLN A 346 3.04 -0.37 -15.11
C GLN A 346 2.78 -1.08 -13.77
N CYS A 347 2.23 -2.29 -13.83
CA CYS A 347 1.99 -3.10 -12.64
C CYS A 347 3.33 -3.63 -12.06
N GLU A 348 3.54 -3.43 -10.76
CA GLU A 348 4.72 -3.94 -10.05
C GLU A 348 4.75 -5.48 -9.99
N PHE A 349 3.60 -6.14 -10.04
CA PHE A 349 3.53 -7.61 -9.95
C PHE A 349 4.17 -8.34 -11.14
N MET A 350 4.42 -7.66 -12.25
CA MET A 350 5.12 -8.24 -13.39
C MET A 350 6.56 -8.68 -13.05
N VAL A 351 7.17 -8.13 -11.98
CA VAL A 351 8.50 -8.55 -11.53
C VAL A 351 8.53 -10.00 -11.02
N TRP A 352 7.40 -10.52 -10.54
CA TRP A 352 7.30 -11.92 -10.12
C TRP A 352 7.18 -12.90 -11.29
N GLY A 353 6.89 -12.39 -12.49
CA GLY A 353 7.02 -13.09 -13.75
C GLY A 353 8.33 -12.77 -14.47
N GLY A 354 9.33 -12.22 -13.75
CA GLY A 354 10.68 -11.99 -14.28
C GLY A 354 10.89 -10.70 -15.06
N LEU A 355 9.95 -9.72 -15.01
CA LEU A 355 10.20 -8.40 -15.59
C LEU A 355 11.38 -7.72 -14.85
N THR A 356 12.33 -7.19 -15.60
CA THR A 356 13.52 -6.50 -15.09
C THR A 356 13.50 -5.00 -15.39
N LEU A 357 14.42 -4.24 -14.76
CA LEU A 357 14.64 -2.83 -15.13
C LEU A 357 15.11 -2.70 -16.58
N SER A 358 15.94 -3.64 -17.06
CA SER A 358 16.39 -3.67 -18.46
C SER A 358 15.21 -3.84 -19.43
N ASP A 359 14.23 -4.65 -19.10
CA ASP A 359 13.01 -4.79 -19.91
C ASP A 359 12.19 -3.49 -19.93
N GLN A 360 12.07 -2.79 -18.80
CA GLN A 360 11.39 -1.48 -18.74
C GLN A 360 12.08 -0.45 -19.64
N ILE A 361 13.41 -0.42 -19.62
CA ILE A 361 14.23 0.45 -20.48
C ILE A 361 14.01 0.10 -21.96
N ALA A 362 14.00 -1.19 -22.30
CA ALA A 362 13.79 -1.65 -23.67
C ALA A 362 12.38 -1.28 -24.17
N PHE A 363 11.32 -1.46 -23.36
CA PHE A 363 9.99 -1.00 -23.69
C PHE A 363 9.96 0.50 -24.00
N LEU A 364 10.53 1.31 -23.12
CA LEU A 364 10.53 2.75 -23.29
C LEU A 364 11.31 3.18 -24.56
N ASN A 365 12.47 2.59 -24.82
CA ASN A 365 13.25 2.86 -26.02
C ASN A 365 12.49 2.47 -27.30
N HIS A 366 11.86 1.29 -27.35
CA HIS A 366 11.11 0.84 -28.52
C HIS A 366 9.83 1.65 -28.78
N ILE A 367 9.16 2.14 -27.72
CA ILE A 367 7.97 2.97 -27.86
C ILE A 367 8.34 4.37 -28.33
N THR A 368 9.37 4.99 -27.74
CA THR A 368 9.67 6.42 -27.93
C THR A 368 10.74 6.69 -28.99
N GLY A 369 11.56 5.69 -29.34
CA GLY A 369 12.77 5.87 -30.15
C GLY A 369 13.92 6.52 -29.37
N TRP A 370 13.83 6.67 -28.06
CA TRP A 370 14.90 7.15 -27.21
C TRP A 370 16.02 6.10 -27.12
N ASN A 371 17.20 6.53 -26.68
CA ASN A 371 18.32 5.64 -26.41
C ASN A 371 18.83 5.88 -24.99
N ILE A 372 18.02 5.47 -24.02
CA ILE A 372 18.30 5.63 -22.59
C ILE A 372 18.86 4.34 -22.01
N ASP A 373 19.65 4.48 -20.96
CA ASP A 373 20.28 3.41 -20.21
C ASP A 373 19.86 3.38 -18.72
N ALA A 374 20.38 2.42 -17.98
CA ALA A 374 20.07 2.26 -16.56
C ALA A 374 20.55 3.44 -15.69
N ALA A 375 21.65 4.09 -16.06
CA ALA A 375 22.16 5.25 -15.33
C ALA A 375 21.24 6.47 -15.52
N TYR A 376 20.76 6.70 -16.75
CA TYR A 376 19.80 7.73 -17.04
C TYR A 376 18.45 7.46 -16.33
N MET A 377 17.97 6.20 -16.33
CA MET A 377 16.76 5.82 -15.63
C MET A 377 16.87 6.05 -14.12
N LEU A 378 18.04 5.78 -13.51
CA LEU A 378 18.26 6.11 -12.09
C LEU A 378 18.16 7.62 -11.84
N LYS A 379 18.78 8.44 -12.70
CA LYS A 379 18.68 9.90 -12.61
C LYS A 379 17.24 10.38 -12.72
N VAL A 380 16.45 9.82 -13.64
CA VAL A 380 15.02 10.11 -13.79
C VAL A 380 14.24 9.72 -12.54
N ALA A 381 14.47 8.53 -11.99
CA ALA A 381 13.81 8.04 -10.79
C ALA A 381 14.13 8.93 -9.56
N GLU A 382 15.41 9.26 -9.36
CA GLU A 382 15.81 10.20 -8.29
C GLU A 382 15.21 11.59 -8.49
N ARG A 383 15.09 12.08 -9.73
CA ARG A 383 14.42 13.35 -10.07
C ARG A 383 12.96 13.34 -9.66
N ILE A 384 12.22 12.29 -10.02
CA ILE A 384 10.79 12.14 -9.68
C ILE A 384 10.62 12.09 -8.16
N PHE A 385 11.39 11.25 -7.47
CA PHE A 385 11.28 11.12 -6.01
C PHE A 385 11.67 12.42 -5.29
N THR A 386 12.71 13.11 -5.76
CA THR A 386 13.13 14.42 -5.20
C THR A 386 12.08 15.49 -5.46
N LEU A 387 11.42 15.51 -6.62
CA LEU A 387 10.32 16.43 -6.90
C LEU A 387 9.14 16.21 -5.93
N GLN A 388 8.79 14.95 -5.64
CA GLN A 388 7.79 14.63 -4.63
C GLN A 388 8.19 15.15 -3.24
N ARG A 389 9.48 15.04 -2.87
CA ARG A 389 10.00 15.60 -1.61
C ARG A 389 9.92 17.12 -1.58
N ILE A 390 10.25 17.80 -2.67
CA ILE A 390 10.13 19.25 -2.80
C ILE A 390 8.68 19.70 -2.54
N ILE A 391 7.72 19.03 -3.15
CA ILE A 391 6.29 19.31 -2.93
C ILE A 391 5.96 19.17 -1.43
N ASN A 392 6.40 18.08 -0.80
CA ASN A 392 6.18 17.86 0.62
C ASN A 392 6.82 18.97 1.50
N VAL A 393 8.04 19.39 1.19
CA VAL A 393 8.71 20.48 1.91
C VAL A 393 7.93 21.80 1.80
N ARG A 394 7.32 22.07 0.63
CA ARG A 394 6.42 23.23 0.47
C ARG A 394 5.18 23.17 1.36
N PHE A 395 4.70 21.97 1.67
CA PHE A 395 3.60 21.76 2.62
C PHE A 395 4.06 21.64 4.08
N GLY A 396 5.33 21.97 4.37
CA GLY A 396 5.87 22.00 5.72
C GLY A 396 6.38 20.66 6.26
N ILE A 397 6.42 19.61 5.42
CA ILE A 397 7.01 18.32 5.80
C ILE A 397 8.53 18.46 5.94
N SER A 398 9.05 17.97 7.03
CA SER A 398 10.47 18.04 7.38
C SER A 398 10.94 16.73 8.04
N ARG A 399 12.14 16.73 8.62
CA ARG A 399 12.66 15.58 9.36
C ARG A 399 11.74 15.12 10.50
N LYS A 400 11.05 16.00 11.18
CA LYS A 400 10.13 15.65 12.28
C LYS A 400 9.01 14.71 11.82
N ASP A 401 8.64 14.80 10.54
CA ASP A 401 7.58 13.99 9.94
C ASP A 401 8.12 12.67 9.34
N ASP A 402 9.45 12.57 9.15
CA ASP A 402 10.13 11.34 8.72
C ASP A 402 10.38 10.44 9.94
N SER A 403 9.30 10.02 10.59
CA SER A 403 9.29 9.28 11.85
C SER A 403 8.61 7.92 11.71
N ALA A 404 8.86 7.05 12.67
CA ALA A 404 8.17 5.78 12.82
C ALA A 404 7.39 5.77 14.15
N PRO A 405 6.24 5.08 14.19
CA PRO A 405 5.43 5.02 15.41
C PRO A 405 6.17 4.26 16.53
N PRO A 406 6.00 4.68 17.81
CA PRO A 406 6.68 4.06 18.94
C PRO A 406 6.56 2.55 18.99
N ARG A 407 5.40 2.00 18.60
CA ARG A 407 5.12 0.57 18.57
C ARG A 407 6.08 -0.24 17.71
N MET A 408 6.67 0.34 16.67
CA MET A 408 7.65 -0.37 15.84
C MET A 408 9.00 -0.56 16.54
N PHE A 409 9.24 0.14 17.65
CA PHE A 409 10.41 -0.02 18.50
C PHE A 409 10.13 -0.89 19.73
N GLU A 410 8.95 -1.47 19.85
CA GLU A 410 8.59 -2.48 20.83
C GLU A 410 8.79 -3.87 20.22
N ALA A 411 9.54 -4.73 20.92
CA ALA A 411 9.78 -6.09 20.46
C ALA A 411 8.49 -6.94 20.50
N LEU A 412 8.23 -7.68 19.44
CA LEU A 412 7.16 -8.69 19.45
C LEU A 412 7.48 -9.79 20.46
N LYS A 413 6.47 -10.25 21.18
CA LYS A 413 6.61 -11.32 22.19
C LYS A 413 6.58 -12.72 21.58
N SER A 414 6.07 -12.87 20.36
CA SER A 414 5.89 -14.14 19.67
C SER A 414 6.19 -14.02 18.18
N GLY A 415 6.16 -15.15 17.46
CA GLY A 415 6.40 -15.21 16.02
C GLY A 415 7.86 -15.12 15.62
N LYS A 416 8.14 -15.20 14.33
CA LYS A 416 9.51 -15.27 13.78
C LYS A 416 10.33 -14.01 13.99
N SER A 417 9.69 -12.84 14.08
CA SER A 417 10.32 -11.56 14.36
C SER A 417 10.35 -11.19 15.85
N SER A 418 10.07 -12.15 16.74
CA SER A 418 10.14 -11.95 18.19
C SER A 418 11.51 -11.41 18.61
N GLY A 419 11.52 -10.42 19.49
CA GLY A 419 12.74 -9.78 20.00
C GLY A 419 13.43 -8.85 18.98
N LYS A 420 12.94 -8.71 17.74
CA LYS A 420 13.56 -7.88 16.70
C LYS A 420 13.04 -6.45 16.77
N VAL A 421 13.96 -5.48 16.66
CA VAL A 421 13.65 -4.03 16.68
C VAL A 421 14.55 -3.32 15.69
N PRO A 422 14.00 -2.45 14.80
CA PRO A 422 14.76 -1.77 13.74
C PRO A 422 15.55 -0.56 14.27
N VAL A 423 16.62 -0.82 15.02
CA VAL A 423 17.51 0.22 15.57
C VAL A 423 18.96 0.00 15.09
N PRO A 424 19.76 1.07 14.96
CA PRO A 424 19.50 2.46 15.27
C PRO A 424 18.80 3.20 14.09
N PHE A 425 17.57 3.65 14.29
CA PHE A 425 16.75 4.31 13.27
C PHE A 425 17.35 5.64 12.78
N ASP A 426 17.71 6.55 13.73
CA ASP A 426 18.20 7.88 13.38
C ASP A 426 19.52 7.86 12.60
N LYS A 427 20.39 6.88 12.88
CA LYS A 427 21.63 6.70 12.10
C LYS A 427 21.28 6.36 10.65
N ALA A 428 20.39 5.42 10.41
CA ALA A 428 19.98 5.03 9.07
C ALA A 428 19.22 6.15 8.34
N LEU A 429 18.41 6.93 9.04
CA LEU A 429 17.75 8.11 8.46
C LEU A 429 18.77 9.18 8.04
N ASN A 430 19.82 9.43 8.83
CA ASN A 430 20.91 10.32 8.47
C ASN A 430 21.68 9.83 7.23
N GLU A 431 21.93 8.54 7.14
CA GLU A 431 22.55 7.91 5.96
C GLU A 431 21.65 8.04 4.73
N TYR A 432 20.34 7.88 4.89
CA TYR A 432 19.36 8.05 3.82
C TYR A 432 19.40 9.48 3.26
N TYR A 433 19.41 10.50 4.12
CA TYR A 433 19.50 11.88 3.68
C TYR A 433 20.80 12.17 2.92
N LYS A 434 21.92 11.62 3.37
CA LYS A 434 23.18 11.73 2.64
C LYS A 434 23.13 11.10 1.25
N ILE A 435 22.52 9.90 1.13
CA ILE A 435 22.33 9.20 -0.14
C ILE A 435 21.45 10.03 -1.09
N ARG A 436 20.38 10.63 -0.55
CA ARG A 436 19.45 11.48 -1.31
C ARG A 436 20.03 12.84 -1.67
N GLY A 437 21.16 13.24 -1.08
CA GLY A 437 21.70 14.61 -1.21
C GLY A 437 20.81 15.67 -0.56
N TRP A 438 20.16 15.31 0.55
CA TRP A 438 19.33 16.18 1.36
C TRP A 438 20.10 16.66 2.60
N ASP A 439 19.70 17.79 3.16
CA ASP A 439 20.22 18.27 4.44
C ASP A 439 19.63 17.48 5.62
N MET A 440 20.02 17.85 6.83
CA MET A 440 19.59 17.14 8.05
C MET A 440 18.13 17.37 8.43
N ASP A 441 17.47 18.34 7.81
CA ASP A 441 16.02 18.58 7.92
C ASP A 441 15.22 17.85 6.82
N GLY A 442 15.92 17.08 5.99
CA GLY A 442 15.32 16.31 4.90
C GLY A 442 14.97 17.19 3.68
N LYS A 443 15.57 18.36 3.54
CA LYS A 443 15.37 19.26 2.41
C LYS A 443 16.43 18.99 1.34
N PRO A 444 16.04 18.80 0.05
CA PRO A 444 17.00 18.63 -1.03
C PRO A 444 17.97 19.79 -1.12
N THR A 445 19.29 19.51 -1.21
CA THR A 445 20.31 20.55 -1.32
C THR A 445 20.31 21.20 -2.71
N VAL A 446 20.73 22.45 -2.81
CA VAL A 446 20.88 23.17 -4.11
C VAL A 446 21.77 22.35 -5.07
N LYS A 447 22.86 21.76 -4.56
CA LYS A 447 23.74 20.89 -5.35
C LYS A 447 22.95 19.72 -5.97
N LYS A 448 22.12 19.05 -5.19
CA LYS A 448 21.31 17.91 -5.67
C LYS A 448 20.26 18.35 -6.69
N LEU A 449 19.66 19.52 -6.50
CA LEU A 449 18.67 20.04 -7.45
C LEU A 449 19.30 20.40 -8.80
N ILE A 450 20.52 20.94 -8.81
CA ILE A 450 21.28 21.20 -10.04
C ILE A 450 21.63 19.87 -10.73
N GLU A 451 22.15 18.88 -9.99
CA GLU A 451 22.47 17.55 -10.48
C GLU A 451 21.27 16.89 -11.17
N LEU A 452 20.09 17.03 -10.60
CA LEU A 452 18.83 16.46 -11.09
C LEU A 452 18.09 17.36 -12.10
N GLU A 453 18.63 18.52 -12.47
CA GLU A 453 17.99 19.47 -13.39
C GLU A 453 16.61 19.95 -12.89
N LEU A 454 16.49 20.20 -11.59
CA LEU A 454 15.28 20.67 -10.91
C LEU A 454 15.39 22.15 -10.49
N THR A 455 16.17 22.95 -11.20
CA THR A 455 16.47 24.35 -10.84
C THR A 455 15.24 25.26 -10.90
N GLU A 456 14.28 24.95 -11.77
CA GLU A 456 13.00 25.68 -11.82
C GLU A 456 12.18 25.55 -10.52
N ALA A 457 12.39 24.44 -9.79
CA ALA A 457 11.74 24.22 -8.50
C ALA A 457 12.38 25.01 -7.36
N LEU A 458 13.53 25.68 -7.57
CA LEU A 458 14.21 26.46 -6.55
C LEU A 458 13.47 27.75 -6.19
N LYS A 459 12.92 28.45 -7.19
CA LYS A 459 12.40 29.82 -7.02
C LYS A 459 11.40 30.03 -5.88
N PRO A 460 10.39 29.17 -5.65
CA PRO A 460 9.43 29.37 -4.56
C PRO A 460 9.76 28.65 -3.25
N ILE A 461 10.84 27.87 -3.18
CA ILE A 461 11.20 27.10 -1.98
C ILE A 461 12.26 27.82 -1.17
N TRP A 462 12.98 28.75 -1.79
CA TRP A 462 14.17 29.38 -1.25
C TRP A 462 14.05 30.88 -1.10
N GLU A 463 12.93 31.47 -1.60
CA GLU A 463 12.54 32.84 -1.26
C GLU A 463 11.69 32.86 0.03
#